data_6739acded7c1970d42b3a297bda4a980
#
_entry.id   6739acded7c1970d42b3a297bda4a980
#
_cell.length_a   1.000
_cell.length_b   1.000
_cell.length_c   1.000
_cell.angle_alpha   90.00
_cell.angle_beta   90.00
_cell.angle_gamma   90.00
#
_symmetry.space_group_name_H-M   'P 1'
#
loop_
_entity.id
_entity.type
_entity.pdbx_description
1 polymer ?
#
loop_
_entity_poly.entity_id
_entity_poly.type
_entity_poly.pdbx_seq_one_letter_code
_entity_poly.pdbx_strand_id
1 'polypeptide(L)'
;MKEYSVGTKGICSKAIHFGLEGGKLHGVRFDGGCPGNLLAIGKLLEGADAAETVRILKGNDCGGRGTSCADQLARAVEAALAGELSARAE
;
A
#
# COMPACT_ATOMS: atom_id res chain seq x y z
N MET A 1 14.45 -5.70 -6.93
CA MET A 1 13.35 -5.08 -6.16
C MET A 1 12.47 -6.15 -5.54
N LYS A 2 12.15 -6.01 -4.27
CA LYS A 2 11.24 -6.94 -3.60
C LYS A 2 9.80 -6.50 -3.87
N GLU A 3 8.95 -7.46 -4.24
CA GLU A 3 7.56 -7.18 -4.52
C GLU A 3 6.65 -7.87 -3.52
N TYR A 4 5.57 -7.21 -3.14
CA TYR A 4 4.64 -7.67 -2.12
C TYR A 4 3.21 -7.59 -2.64
N SER A 5 2.37 -8.51 -2.15
CA SER A 5 0.93 -8.50 -2.43
C SER A 5 0.21 -8.88 -1.15
N VAL A 6 -0.82 -8.12 -0.79
CA VAL A 6 -1.62 -8.40 0.41
C VAL A 6 -3.09 -8.34 0.07
N GLY A 7 -3.88 -9.17 0.75
CA GLY A 7 -5.33 -9.08 0.71
C GLY A 7 -5.82 -7.94 1.61
N THR A 8 -6.98 -7.42 1.32
CA THR A 8 -7.59 -6.33 2.08
C THR A 8 -8.83 -6.78 2.82
N LYS A 9 -9.28 -5.99 3.81
CA LYS A 9 -10.51 -6.25 4.56
C LYS A 9 -11.27 -4.96 4.79
N GLY A 10 -12.58 -5.00 4.57
CA GLY A 10 -13.48 -3.90 4.90
C GLY A 10 -13.34 -2.66 4.04
N ILE A 11 -12.72 -2.78 2.87
CA ILE A 11 -12.53 -1.68 1.92
C ILE A 11 -12.93 -2.12 0.52
N CYS A 12 -12.99 -1.15 -0.40
CA CYS A 12 -13.48 -1.42 -1.75
C CYS A 12 -12.48 -2.18 -2.64
N SER A 13 -11.18 -2.07 -2.40
CA SER A 13 -10.20 -2.86 -3.14
C SER A 13 -10.08 -4.27 -2.54
N LYS A 14 -9.62 -5.23 -3.36
CA LYS A 14 -9.50 -6.64 -2.96
C LYS A 14 -8.08 -7.02 -2.59
N ALA A 15 -7.10 -6.39 -3.21
CA ALA A 15 -5.69 -6.67 -2.96
C ALA A 15 -4.87 -5.42 -3.24
N ILE A 16 -3.70 -5.36 -2.62
CA ILE A 16 -2.75 -4.26 -2.79
C ILE A 16 -1.42 -4.86 -3.19
N HIS A 17 -0.78 -4.27 -4.18
CA HIS A 17 0.54 -4.69 -4.67
C HIS A 17 1.50 -3.51 -4.62
N PHE A 18 2.74 -3.76 -4.22
CA PHE A 18 3.77 -2.73 -4.23
C PHE A 18 5.16 -3.37 -4.26
N GLY A 19 6.14 -2.60 -4.71
CA GLY A 19 7.55 -2.99 -4.65
C GLY A 19 8.32 -2.09 -3.71
N LEU A 20 9.40 -2.60 -3.14
CA LEU A 20 10.33 -1.84 -2.31
C LEU A 20 11.75 -1.99 -2.84
N GLU A 21 12.44 -0.88 -3.00
CA GLU A 21 13.83 -0.85 -3.38
C GLU A 21 14.50 0.39 -2.78
N GLY A 22 15.55 0.18 -1.98
CA GLY A 22 16.26 1.27 -1.34
C GLY A 22 15.39 2.12 -0.43
N GLY A 23 14.36 1.55 0.19
CA GLY A 23 13.43 2.29 1.04
C GLY A 23 12.39 3.11 0.28
N LYS A 24 12.28 2.91 -1.03
CA LYS A 24 11.35 3.63 -1.90
C LYS A 24 10.27 2.70 -2.42
N LEU A 25 9.06 3.23 -2.61
CA LEU A 25 7.93 2.50 -3.16
C LEU A 25 7.93 2.54 -4.68
N HIS A 26 7.56 1.41 -5.29
CA HIS A 26 7.44 1.30 -6.75
C HIS A 26 6.24 0.43 -7.10
N GLY A 27 5.57 0.77 -8.19
CA GLY A 27 4.50 -0.04 -8.76
C GLY A 27 3.32 -0.26 -7.82
N VAL A 28 3.00 0.70 -6.98
CA VAL A 28 1.83 0.61 -6.08
C VAL A 28 0.57 0.51 -6.93
N ARG A 29 -0.22 -0.53 -6.71
CA ARG A 29 -1.48 -0.72 -7.43
C ARG A 29 -2.46 -1.51 -6.59
N PHE A 30 -3.72 -1.37 -6.92
CA PHE A 30 -4.83 -1.96 -6.19
C PHE A 30 -5.71 -2.76 -7.14
N ASP A 31 -6.18 -3.91 -6.69
CA ASP A 31 -7.14 -4.71 -7.43
C ASP A 31 -8.54 -4.35 -6.92
N GLY A 32 -9.41 -3.90 -7.82
CA GLY A 32 -10.76 -3.46 -7.46
C GLY A 32 -10.78 -2.07 -6.85
N GLY A 33 -11.92 -1.69 -6.32
CA GLY A 33 -12.12 -0.39 -5.71
C GLY A 33 -12.38 0.72 -6.71
N CYS A 34 -12.03 1.94 -6.35
CA CYS A 34 -12.23 3.15 -7.13
C CYS A 34 -11.07 3.33 -8.14
N PRO A 35 -11.22 2.92 -9.41
CA PRO A 35 -10.07 2.83 -10.31
C PRO A 35 -9.32 4.15 -10.50
N GLY A 36 -10.04 5.25 -10.64
CA GLY A 36 -9.41 6.55 -10.86
C GLY A 36 -8.60 7.03 -9.67
N ASN A 37 -9.17 6.95 -8.47
CA ASN A 37 -8.51 7.42 -7.25
C ASN A 37 -7.32 6.52 -6.88
N LEU A 38 -7.47 5.20 -7.01
CA LEU A 38 -6.41 4.27 -6.66
C LEU A 38 -5.26 4.34 -7.66
N LEU A 39 -5.56 4.56 -8.92
CA LEU A 39 -4.53 4.77 -9.93
C LEU A 39 -3.73 6.05 -9.63
N ALA A 40 -4.42 7.11 -9.23
CA ALA A 40 -3.77 8.37 -8.86
C ALA A 40 -2.84 8.19 -7.65
N ILE A 41 -3.26 7.43 -6.64
CA ILE A 41 -2.42 7.11 -5.49
C ILE A 41 -1.16 6.38 -5.94
N GLY A 42 -1.30 5.40 -6.82
CA GLY A 42 -0.15 4.65 -7.34
C GLY A 42 0.85 5.56 -8.06
N LYS A 43 0.35 6.47 -8.88
CA LYS A 43 1.22 7.44 -9.59
C LYS A 43 1.93 8.37 -8.62
N LEU A 44 1.21 8.87 -7.62
CA LEU A 44 1.76 9.80 -6.65
C LEU A 44 2.84 9.16 -5.79
N LEU A 45 2.68 7.89 -5.48
CA LEU A 45 3.60 7.16 -4.59
C LEU A 45 4.78 6.53 -5.31
N GLU A 46 4.82 6.56 -6.65
CA GLU A 46 5.97 6.03 -7.39
C GLU A 46 7.25 6.74 -6.97
N GLY A 47 8.21 5.98 -6.43
CA GLY A 47 9.47 6.54 -5.94
C GLY A 47 9.37 7.22 -4.57
N ALA A 48 8.22 7.18 -3.92
CA ALA A 48 8.05 7.82 -2.61
C ALA A 48 8.81 7.06 -1.53
N ASP A 49 9.27 7.80 -0.51
CA ASP A 49 9.90 7.19 0.66
C ASP A 49 8.88 6.34 1.41
N ALA A 50 9.21 5.06 1.61
CA ALA A 50 8.27 4.11 2.20
C ALA A 50 7.92 4.45 3.66
N ALA A 51 8.91 4.78 4.47
CA ALA A 51 8.68 5.11 5.88
C ALA A 51 7.85 6.39 6.02
N GLU A 52 8.09 7.38 5.20
CA GLU A 52 7.32 8.62 5.20
C GLU A 52 5.88 8.38 4.75
N THR A 53 5.68 7.51 3.77
CA THR A 53 4.34 7.12 3.30
C THR A 53 3.56 6.46 4.44
N VAL A 54 4.19 5.59 5.20
CA VAL A 54 3.56 4.97 6.37
C VAL A 54 3.13 6.04 7.38
N ARG A 55 4.02 6.97 7.69
CA ARG A 55 3.74 8.05 8.64
C ARG A 55 2.52 8.88 8.23
N ILE A 56 2.41 9.18 6.95
CA ILE A 56 1.34 10.05 6.43
C ILE A 56 0.00 9.30 6.33
N LEU A 57 0.01 8.08 5.85
CA LEU A 57 -1.22 7.38 5.46
C LEU A 57 -1.78 6.42 6.51
N LYS A 58 -0.96 5.95 7.45
CA LYS A 58 -1.41 5.02 8.47
C LYS A 58 -2.48 5.68 9.34
N GLY A 59 -3.62 5.03 9.49
CA GLY A 59 -4.76 5.57 10.24
C GLY A 59 -5.71 6.42 9.40
N ASN A 60 -5.44 6.58 8.11
CA ASN A 60 -6.36 7.33 7.23
C ASN A 60 -7.67 6.56 7.10
N ASP A 61 -8.77 7.18 7.55
CA ASP A 61 -10.07 6.55 7.58
C ASP A 61 -10.90 6.87 6.33
N CYS A 62 -11.71 5.93 5.91
CA CYS A 62 -12.63 6.12 4.78
C CYS A 62 -14.07 5.97 5.27
N GLY A 63 -14.74 7.11 5.47
CA GLY A 63 -16.16 7.16 5.82
C GLY A 63 -16.54 6.47 7.12
N GLY A 64 -15.68 6.55 8.15
CA GLY A 64 -15.97 5.97 9.45
C GLY A 64 -15.75 4.47 9.57
N ARG A 65 -15.08 3.85 8.60
CA ARG A 65 -14.79 2.40 8.61
C ARG A 65 -13.64 2.02 9.52
N GLY A 66 -12.91 3.00 10.04
CA GLY A 66 -11.70 2.76 10.82
C GLY A 66 -10.47 2.42 10.00
N THR A 67 -10.60 2.34 8.67
CA THR A 67 -9.52 2.03 7.76
C THR A 67 -9.85 2.53 6.35
N SER A 68 -8.91 2.44 5.45
CA SER A 68 -9.08 2.82 4.04
C SER A 68 -8.06 2.05 3.19
N CYS A 69 -8.17 2.15 1.86
CA CYS A 69 -7.15 1.59 0.96
C CYS A 69 -5.77 2.19 1.29
N ALA A 70 -5.69 3.49 1.55
CA ALA A 70 -4.44 4.15 1.90
C ALA A 70 -3.89 3.66 3.24
N ASP A 71 -4.74 3.51 4.25
CA ASP A 71 -4.35 2.99 5.56
C ASP A 71 -3.83 1.55 5.45
N GLN A 72 -4.52 0.69 4.71
CA GLN A 72 -4.10 -0.70 4.57
C GLN A 72 -2.82 -0.83 3.76
N LEU A 73 -2.62 0.01 2.75
CA LEU A 73 -1.34 0.10 2.06
C LEU A 73 -0.22 0.46 3.06
N ALA A 74 -0.44 1.49 3.87
CA ALA A 74 0.55 1.93 4.83
C ALA A 74 0.90 0.82 5.84
N ARG A 75 -0.10 0.09 6.33
CA ARG A 75 0.13 -1.01 7.26
C ARG A 75 0.90 -2.16 6.61
N ALA A 76 0.63 -2.46 5.34
CA ALA A 76 1.37 -3.47 4.59
C ALA A 76 2.82 -3.04 4.36
N VAL A 77 3.04 -1.78 4.00
CA VAL A 77 4.39 -1.24 3.81
C VAL A 77 5.17 -1.28 5.14
N GLU A 78 4.53 -0.91 6.24
CA GLU A 78 5.14 -0.97 7.56
C GLU A 78 5.57 -2.40 7.90
N ALA A 79 4.71 -3.38 7.66
CA ALA A 79 5.02 -4.78 7.90
C ALA A 79 6.18 -5.27 7.02
N ALA A 80 6.22 -4.84 5.77
CA ALA A 80 7.31 -5.18 4.85
C ALA A 80 8.64 -4.58 5.32
N LEU A 81 8.62 -3.33 5.78
CA LEU A 81 9.83 -2.66 6.30
C LEU A 81 10.34 -3.32 7.58
N ALA A 82 9.44 -3.84 8.40
CA ALA A 82 9.79 -4.52 9.64
C ALA A 82 10.19 -5.98 9.43
N GLY A 83 10.13 -6.50 8.19
CA GLY A 83 10.44 -7.89 7.89
C GLY A 83 9.33 -8.86 8.28
N GLU A 84 8.14 -8.36 8.59
CA GLU A 84 6.99 -9.18 9.01
C GLU A 84 6.16 -9.69 7.83
N LEU A 85 6.36 -9.13 6.64
CA LEU A 85 5.66 -9.52 5.43
C LEU A 85 6.67 -10.10 4.44
N SER A 86 6.39 -11.30 3.93
CA SER A 86 7.27 -11.96 2.98
C SER A 86 7.09 -11.39 1.58
N ALA A 87 8.21 -11.15 0.89
CA ALA A 87 8.17 -10.76 -0.50
C ALA A 87 7.63 -11.92 -1.36
N ARG A 88 7.01 -11.58 -2.48
CA ARG A 88 6.58 -12.58 -3.45
C ARG A 88 7.82 -13.26 -4.05
N ALA A 89 7.65 -14.53 -4.43
CA ALA A 89 8.68 -15.24 -5.17
C ALA A 89 8.91 -14.54 -6.51
N GLU A 90 10.17 -14.31 -6.83
CA GLU A 90 10.56 -13.68 -8.10
C GLU A 90 10.77 -14.73 -9.19
#